data_fa010c3f36c2e040654b695635fd2897
#
_entry.id   fa010c3f36c2e040654b695635fd2897
#
_cell.length_a   1.000
_cell.length_b   1.000
_cell.length_c   1.000
_cell.angle_alpha   90.00
_cell.angle_beta   90.00
_cell.angle_gamma   90.00
#
_symmetry.space_group_name_H-M   'P 1'
#
loop_
_entity.id
_entity.type
_entity.pdbx_description
1 polymer ?
#
loop_
_entity_poly.entity_id
_entity_poly.type
_entity_poly.pdbx_seq_one_letter_code
_entity_poly.pdbx_strand_id
1 'polypeptide(L)'
;MNRRAIITSIKGTKLSTKEKALIKKYKPWGIIIFKRNVETFTQLKHLINSIKKCMNDPNYPVLIDEEGGPVSRLSDIYYNRMFSQRFFGELYSKNKKVALSLYQKYLDHLSTKL
;
A
#
# COMPACT_ATOMS: atom_id res chain seq x y z
N MET A 1 -16.68 -11.48 -10.34
CA MET A 1 -17.11 -10.05 -10.46
C MET A 1 -16.36 -9.43 -11.64
N ASN A 2 -17.07 -8.81 -12.58
CA ASN A 2 -16.42 -8.17 -13.73
C ASN A 2 -15.87 -6.80 -13.31
N ARG A 3 -14.56 -6.63 -13.26
CA ARG A 3 -13.86 -5.39 -12.91
C ARG A 3 -13.21 -4.78 -14.16
N ARG A 4 -13.14 -3.46 -14.20
CA ARG A 4 -12.41 -2.75 -15.26
C ARG A 4 -10.91 -2.82 -15.00
N ALA A 5 -10.12 -2.95 -16.03
CA ALA A 5 -8.65 -2.96 -15.98
C ALA A 5 -8.09 -1.56 -15.66
N ILE A 6 -8.49 -1.00 -14.52
CA ILE A 6 -8.10 0.32 -14.04
C ILE A 6 -7.74 0.21 -12.56
N ILE A 7 -6.61 0.78 -12.17
CA ILE A 7 -6.25 1.09 -10.79
C ILE A 7 -6.45 2.59 -10.62
N THR A 8 -7.20 3.00 -9.59
CA THR A 8 -7.44 4.41 -9.27
C THR A 8 -7.06 4.73 -7.84
N SER A 9 -7.00 6.01 -7.50
CA SER A 9 -6.71 6.49 -6.14
C SER A 9 -7.91 7.23 -5.56
N ILE A 10 -7.81 7.56 -4.27
CA ILE A 10 -8.79 8.36 -3.54
C ILE A 10 -8.14 9.66 -3.05
N LYS A 11 -8.98 10.64 -2.73
CA LYS A 11 -8.54 12.01 -2.43
C LYS A 11 -7.87 12.12 -1.06
N GLY A 12 -8.44 11.51 -0.03
CA GLY A 12 -8.06 11.74 1.36
C GLY A 12 -7.95 10.47 2.19
N THR A 13 -8.00 10.65 3.49
CA THR A 13 -7.83 9.60 4.51
C THR A 13 -9.11 8.81 4.81
N LYS A 14 -10.22 9.23 4.22
CA LYS A 14 -11.54 8.56 4.32
C LYS A 14 -12.21 8.51 2.95
N LEU A 15 -12.97 7.46 2.72
CA LEU A 15 -13.74 7.29 1.50
C LEU A 15 -15.01 8.14 1.54
N SER A 16 -15.09 9.16 0.71
CA SER A 16 -16.26 10.04 0.61
C SER A 16 -17.47 9.33 -0.04
N THR A 17 -18.67 9.86 0.18
CA THR A 17 -19.90 9.33 -0.44
C THR A 17 -19.82 9.34 -1.98
N LYS A 18 -19.25 10.41 -2.55
CA LYS A 18 -19.07 10.52 -4.01
C LYS A 18 -18.10 9.45 -4.53
N GLU A 19 -16.98 9.23 -3.86
CA GLU A 19 -16.02 8.19 -4.23
C GLU A 19 -16.63 6.79 -4.12
N LYS A 20 -17.38 6.50 -3.05
CA LYS A 20 -18.10 5.24 -2.90
C LYS A 20 -19.04 4.98 -4.07
N ALA A 21 -19.79 5.99 -4.51
CA ALA A 21 -20.69 5.88 -5.65
C ALA A 21 -19.92 5.60 -6.96
N LEU A 22 -18.81 6.31 -7.20
CA LEU A 22 -17.97 6.12 -8.37
C LEU A 22 -17.34 4.73 -8.42
N ILE A 23 -16.74 4.29 -7.30
CA ILE A 23 -16.09 2.98 -7.20
C ILE A 23 -17.10 1.84 -7.43
N LYS A 24 -18.30 1.94 -6.85
CA LYS A 24 -19.39 0.97 -7.08
C LYS A 24 -19.86 0.95 -8.52
N LYS A 25 -20.00 2.12 -9.16
CA LYS A 25 -20.46 2.26 -10.55
C LYS A 25 -19.45 1.71 -11.55
N TYR A 26 -18.18 2.10 -11.40
CA TYR A 26 -17.15 1.81 -12.41
C TYR A 26 -16.33 0.55 -12.12
N LYS A 27 -16.37 0.03 -10.90
CA LYS A 27 -15.74 -1.23 -10.47
C LYS A 27 -14.27 -1.34 -10.94
N PRO A 28 -13.37 -0.42 -10.52
CA PRO A 28 -11.95 -0.54 -10.85
C PRO A 28 -11.39 -1.85 -10.32
N TRP A 29 -10.29 -2.32 -10.92
CA TRP A 29 -9.62 -3.55 -10.49
C TRP A 29 -9.05 -3.42 -9.07
N GLY A 30 -8.48 -2.26 -8.75
CA GLY A 30 -7.90 -1.98 -7.44
C GLY A 30 -7.83 -0.49 -7.12
N ILE A 31 -7.52 -0.20 -5.87
CA ILE A 31 -7.24 1.15 -5.36
C ILE A 31 -5.77 1.23 -4.94
N ILE A 32 -5.08 2.28 -5.38
CA ILE A 32 -3.71 2.57 -4.94
C ILE A 32 -3.71 3.67 -3.86
N ILE A 33 -3.01 3.42 -2.76
CA ILE A 33 -2.82 4.33 -1.64
C ILE A 33 -1.58 5.16 -1.85
N PHE A 34 -1.70 6.47 -1.64
CA PHE A 34 -0.59 7.43 -1.63
C PHE A 34 -0.39 8.01 -0.23
N LYS A 35 0.71 8.73 -0.03
CA LYS A 35 1.04 9.38 1.25
C LYS A 35 -0.13 10.22 1.81
N ARG A 36 -0.85 10.96 0.97
CA ARG A 36 -2.01 11.78 1.37
C ARG A 36 -3.18 10.98 1.98
N ASN A 37 -3.17 9.66 1.82
CA ASN A 37 -4.19 8.77 2.35
C ASN A 37 -3.81 8.16 3.71
N VAL A 38 -2.62 8.50 4.24
CA VAL A 38 -2.02 7.86 5.40
C VAL A 38 -1.80 8.88 6.51
N GLU A 39 -2.37 8.64 7.68
CA GLU A 39 -2.16 9.43 8.91
C GLU A 39 -1.63 8.55 10.05
N THR A 40 -2.28 7.40 10.29
CA THR A 40 -1.90 6.40 11.28
C THR A 40 -2.18 5.00 10.75
N PHE A 41 -1.56 3.97 11.33
CA PHE A 41 -1.89 2.58 10.98
C PHE A 41 -3.36 2.25 11.21
N THR A 42 -3.93 2.70 12.30
CA THR A 42 -5.35 2.48 12.61
C THR A 42 -6.26 3.14 11.57
N GLN A 43 -5.99 4.39 11.21
CA GLN A 43 -6.75 5.10 10.17
C GLN A 43 -6.62 4.39 8.81
N LEU A 44 -5.41 4.00 8.41
CA LEU A 44 -5.16 3.31 7.15
C LEU A 44 -5.92 1.97 7.09
N LYS A 45 -5.90 1.20 8.17
CA LYS A 45 -6.66 -0.05 8.27
C LYS A 45 -8.17 0.17 8.15
N HIS A 46 -8.69 1.22 8.78
CA HIS A 46 -10.10 1.59 8.61
C HIS A 46 -10.45 1.99 7.17
N LEU A 47 -9.56 2.73 6.50
CA LEU A 47 -9.73 3.11 5.11
C LEU A 47 -9.75 1.88 4.19
N ILE A 48 -8.79 0.98 4.32
CA ILE A 48 -8.72 -0.28 3.56
C ILE A 48 -9.99 -1.11 3.75
N ASN A 49 -10.45 -1.27 5.00
CA ASN A 49 -11.68 -2.00 5.30
C ASN A 49 -12.92 -1.33 4.69
N SER A 50 -12.96 0.01 4.67
CA SER A 50 -14.05 0.76 4.04
C SER A 50 -14.09 0.56 2.52
N ILE A 51 -12.93 0.49 1.87
CA ILE A 51 -12.81 0.17 0.43
C ILE A 51 -13.31 -1.26 0.16
N LYS A 52 -12.82 -2.25 0.92
CA LYS A 52 -13.22 -3.65 0.78
C LYS A 52 -14.72 -3.84 0.99
N LYS A 53 -15.30 -3.22 2.02
CA LYS A 53 -16.75 -3.20 2.26
C LYS A 53 -17.52 -2.53 1.13
N CYS A 54 -17.02 -1.41 0.60
CA CYS A 54 -17.66 -0.71 -0.52
C CYS A 54 -17.78 -1.60 -1.76
N MET A 55 -16.78 -2.45 -2.01
CA MET A 55 -16.74 -3.39 -3.12
C MET A 55 -17.40 -4.73 -2.82
N ASN A 56 -17.84 -4.95 -1.59
CA ASN A 56 -18.36 -6.23 -1.09
C ASN A 56 -17.41 -7.40 -1.39
N ASP A 57 -16.09 -7.16 -1.20
CA ASP A 57 -15.04 -8.11 -1.50
C ASP A 57 -13.90 -7.99 -0.46
N PRO A 58 -13.75 -8.95 0.46
CA PRO A 58 -12.69 -8.92 1.47
C PRO A 58 -11.28 -9.04 0.87
N ASN A 59 -11.17 -9.58 -0.35
CA ASN A 59 -9.91 -9.72 -1.08
C ASN A 59 -9.71 -8.64 -2.15
N TYR A 60 -10.48 -7.53 -2.07
CA TYR A 60 -10.34 -6.44 -3.04
C TYR A 60 -8.92 -5.88 -3.03
N PRO A 61 -8.26 -5.76 -4.19
CA PRO A 61 -6.88 -5.28 -4.26
C PRO A 61 -6.74 -3.83 -3.80
N VAL A 62 -5.95 -3.64 -2.75
CA VAL A 62 -5.49 -2.33 -2.30
C VAL A 62 -3.98 -2.35 -2.36
N LEU A 63 -3.41 -1.43 -3.13
CA LEU A 63 -2.01 -1.37 -3.46
C LEU A 63 -1.36 -0.17 -2.80
N ILE A 64 -0.07 -0.26 -2.56
CA ILE A 64 0.77 0.86 -2.17
C ILE A 64 2.09 0.77 -2.93
N ASP A 65 2.53 1.89 -3.47
CA ASP A 65 3.82 2.02 -4.14
C ASP A 65 4.87 2.45 -3.10
N GLU A 66 5.33 1.47 -2.30
CA GLU A 66 6.29 1.71 -1.21
C GLU A 66 7.70 1.33 -1.66
N GLU A 67 8.53 2.34 -1.91
CA GLU A 67 9.91 2.15 -2.36
C GLU A 67 10.89 2.02 -1.18
N GLY A 68 10.53 2.55 -0.01
CA GLY A 68 11.44 2.69 1.12
C GLY A 68 12.48 3.81 0.92
N GLY A 69 13.33 4.04 1.92
CA GLY A 69 14.34 5.09 1.84
C GLY A 69 13.73 6.50 1.75
N PRO A 70 14.24 7.35 0.83
CA PRO A 70 13.75 8.74 0.68
C PRO A 70 12.33 8.82 0.14
N VAL A 71 11.89 7.82 -0.64
CA VAL A 71 10.56 7.78 -1.26
C VAL A 71 9.72 6.73 -0.55
N SER A 72 8.93 7.18 0.43
CA SER A 72 8.05 6.31 1.21
C SER A 72 6.67 6.94 1.35
N ARG A 73 5.63 6.14 1.12
CA ARG A 73 4.23 6.51 1.34
C ARG A 73 3.84 6.34 2.81
N LEU A 74 4.60 5.53 3.54
CA LEU A 74 4.39 5.21 4.94
C LEU A 74 5.30 5.99 5.89
N SER A 75 6.12 6.93 5.39
CA SER A 75 7.16 7.63 6.17
C SER A 75 6.68 8.28 7.47
N ASP A 76 5.40 8.66 7.55
CA ASP A 76 4.83 9.34 8.71
C ASP A 76 4.38 8.36 9.81
N ILE A 77 4.23 7.09 9.47
CA ILE A 77 3.78 6.03 10.39
C ILE A 77 4.76 4.87 10.52
N TYR A 78 5.74 4.78 9.62
CA TYR A 78 6.73 3.69 9.61
C TYR A 78 8.11 4.20 9.20
N TYR A 79 9.08 4.03 10.08
CA TYR A 79 10.46 4.44 9.81
C TYR A 79 11.19 3.38 8.98
N ASN A 80 11.29 3.61 7.68
CA ASN A 80 11.94 2.70 6.73
C ASN A 80 13.02 3.38 5.87
N ARG A 81 13.51 4.55 6.31
CA ARG A 81 14.48 5.35 5.56
C ARG A 81 15.75 4.61 5.16
N MET A 82 16.21 3.67 6.00
CA MET A 82 17.40 2.86 5.72
C MET A 82 17.15 1.76 4.69
N PHE A 83 15.90 1.33 4.48
CA PHE A 83 15.54 0.22 3.60
C PHE A 83 15.25 0.70 2.18
N SER A 84 16.19 1.44 1.56
CA SER A 84 16.06 1.87 0.17
C SER A 84 16.41 0.75 -0.80
N GLN A 85 15.94 0.87 -2.04
CA GLN A 85 16.33 -0.04 -3.12
C GLN A 85 17.86 -0.08 -3.32
N ARG A 86 18.50 1.08 -3.21
CA ARG A 86 19.97 1.19 -3.26
C ARG A 86 20.64 0.39 -2.15
N PHE A 87 20.16 0.48 -0.91
CA PHE A 87 20.69 -0.29 0.22
C PHE A 87 20.64 -1.80 -0.07
N PHE A 88 19.50 -2.31 -0.54
CA PHE A 88 19.37 -3.73 -0.88
C PHE A 88 20.23 -4.12 -2.07
N GLY A 89 20.38 -3.26 -3.08
CA GLY A 89 21.28 -3.48 -4.22
C GLY A 89 22.74 -3.59 -3.81
N GLU A 90 23.21 -2.67 -2.98
CA GLU A 90 24.58 -2.69 -2.42
C GLU A 90 24.83 -3.92 -1.53
N LEU A 91 23.85 -4.28 -0.69
CA LEU A 91 23.94 -5.47 0.15
C LEU A 91 23.93 -6.76 -0.70
N TYR A 92 23.12 -6.81 -1.75
CA TYR A 92 23.05 -7.94 -2.67
C TYR A 92 24.40 -8.18 -3.38
N SER A 93 25.07 -7.11 -3.79
CA SER A 93 26.39 -7.19 -4.42
C SER A 93 27.46 -7.74 -3.46
N LYS A 94 27.32 -7.49 -2.16
CA LYS A 94 28.25 -7.98 -1.13
C LYS A 94 27.90 -9.38 -0.62
N ASN A 95 26.64 -9.65 -0.37
CA ASN A 95 26.15 -10.92 0.15
C ASN A 95 24.71 -11.16 -0.25
N LYS A 96 24.52 -11.87 -1.35
CA LYS A 96 23.23 -12.20 -1.96
C LYS A 96 22.26 -12.88 -0.98
N LYS A 97 22.75 -13.85 -0.21
CA LYS A 97 21.92 -14.64 0.72
C LYS A 97 21.36 -13.74 1.85
N VAL A 98 22.22 -12.92 2.43
CA VAL A 98 21.83 -11.98 3.48
C VAL A 98 20.84 -10.92 2.94
N ALA A 99 21.10 -10.38 1.75
CA ALA A 99 20.24 -9.40 1.13
C ALA A 99 18.82 -9.94 0.89
N LEU A 100 18.70 -11.13 0.34
CA LEU A 100 17.40 -11.77 0.08
C LEU A 100 16.66 -12.08 1.39
N SER A 101 17.35 -12.61 2.40
CA SER A 101 16.75 -12.90 3.69
C SER A 101 16.25 -11.64 4.40
N LEU A 102 17.04 -10.56 4.38
CA LEU A 102 16.65 -9.30 5.00
C LEU A 102 15.49 -8.64 4.23
N TYR A 103 15.53 -8.67 2.89
CA TYR A 103 14.46 -8.12 2.06
C TYR A 103 13.13 -8.85 2.31
N GLN A 104 13.15 -10.17 2.39
CA GLN A 104 11.96 -10.96 2.71
C GLN A 104 11.38 -10.58 4.08
N LYS A 105 12.22 -10.51 5.12
CA LYS A 105 11.80 -10.10 6.46
C LYS A 105 11.21 -8.69 6.49
N TYR A 106 11.79 -7.78 5.71
CA TYR A 106 11.27 -6.42 5.58
C TYR A 106 9.87 -6.39 4.94
N LEU A 107 9.67 -7.14 3.85
CA LEU A 107 8.37 -7.26 3.18
C LEU A 107 7.32 -7.93 4.09
N ASP A 108 7.68 -9.01 4.77
CA ASP A 108 6.79 -9.70 5.70
C ASP A 108 6.35 -8.78 6.84
N HIS A 109 7.30 -8.00 7.38
CA HIS A 109 6.99 -7.03 8.43
C HIS A 109 6.06 -5.91 7.94
N LEU A 110 6.29 -5.35 6.75
CA LEU A 110 5.40 -4.36 6.16
C LEU A 110 4.00 -4.92 5.93
N SER A 111 3.89 -6.09 5.32
CA SER A 111 2.60 -6.70 4.96
C SER A 111 1.75 -7.07 6.17
N THR A 112 2.38 -7.41 7.31
CA THR A 112 1.65 -7.70 8.56
C THR A 112 1.14 -6.46 9.28
N LYS A 113 1.68 -5.27 8.97
CA LYS A 113 1.23 -3.99 9.54
C LYS A 113 0.04 -3.40 8.77
N LEU A 114 -0.10 -3.71 7.51
CA LEU A 114 -1.15 -3.22 6.60
C LEU A 114 -2.35 -4.15 6.55
#